data_b4f7c922285666b3c40c8d13852bfc99
#
_entry.id   b4f7c922285666b3c40c8d13852bfc99
#
_cell.length_a   1.000
_cell.length_b   1.000
_cell.length_c   1.000
_cell.angle_alpha   90.00
_cell.angle_beta   90.00
_cell.angle_gamma   90.00
#
_symmetry.space_group_name_H-M   'P 1'
#
loop_
_entity.id
_entity.type
_entity.pdbx_description
1 polymer ?
#
loop_
_entity_poly.entity_id
_entity_poly.type
_entity_poly.pdbx_seq_one_letter_code
_entity_poly.pdbx_strand_id
1 'polypeptide(L)'
;MSKIIEIAVSENPREQMKSVNNVEAIAGKGLVNHYHFKNDNEKRRQITLIEIENINHYNQISGASIQPKDFRRNIITEGIKLNRLVGSEFFIGEVKVKAHDLCRPCKYLQESLKQKNLVKELLRKGGLRCEILKGGKIFVGNEIRIL
;
A
#
# COMPACT_ATOMS: atom_id res chain seq x y z
N MET A 1 18.29 -3.21 2.16
CA MET A 1 17.52 -4.29 1.57
C MET A 1 16.04 -3.93 1.56
N SER A 2 15.36 -4.15 0.45
CA SER A 2 13.95 -3.79 0.34
C SER A 2 13.06 -4.93 0.81
N LYS A 3 12.15 -4.63 1.73
CA LYS A 3 11.29 -5.66 2.30
C LYS A 3 9.94 -5.08 2.73
N ILE A 4 9.01 -5.97 3.00
CA ILE A 4 7.71 -5.64 3.55
C ILE A 4 7.79 -5.71 5.07
N ILE A 5 7.34 -4.66 5.74
CA ILE A 5 7.36 -4.62 7.21
C ILE A 5 5.97 -4.73 7.83
N GLU A 6 4.92 -4.47 7.06
CA GLU A 6 3.55 -4.58 7.57
C GLU A 6 2.59 -4.82 6.41
N ILE A 7 1.51 -5.57 6.68
CA ILE A 7 0.41 -5.82 5.74
C ILE A 7 -0.88 -5.41 6.44
N ALA A 8 -1.72 -4.63 5.76
CA ALA A 8 -2.97 -4.15 6.32
C ALA A 8 -4.14 -4.37 5.37
N VAL A 9 -5.24 -4.87 5.90
CA VAL A 9 -6.48 -5.11 5.16
C VAL A 9 -7.69 -4.71 6.00
N SER A 10 -8.84 -4.50 5.35
CA SER A 10 -10.11 -4.27 6.01
C SER A 10 -11.22 -4.89 5.17
N GLU A 11 -12.18 -5.52 5.82
CA GLU A 11 -13.33 -6.11 5.11
C GLU A 11 -14.33 -5.06 4.66
N ASN A 12 -14.34 -3.89 5.28
CA ASN A 12 -15.24 -2.80 4.95
C ASN A 12 -14.49 -1.48 4.73
N PRO A 13 -14.95 -0.63 3.78
CA PRO A 13 -14.22 0.60 3.44
C PRO A 13 -14.19 1.63 4.57
N ARG A 14 -15.09 1.53 5.54
CA ARG A 14 -15.15 2.50 6.65
C ARG A 14 -14.64 1.94 7.96
N GLU A 15 -14.22 0.68 7.99
CA GLU A 15 -13.62 0.08 9.16
C GLU A 15 -12.12 0.36 9.22
N GLN A 16 -11.58 0.31 10.42
CA GLN A 16 -10.16 0.46 10.63
C GLN A 16 -9.41 -0.70 9.97
N MET A 17 -8.29 -0.40 9.34
CA MET A 17 -7.43 -1.43 8.78
C MET A 17 -6.82 -2.28 9.89
N LYS A 18 -6.67 -3.57 9.61
CA LYS A 18 -6.04 -4.52 10.53
C LYS A 18 -4.71 -4.98 9.97
N SER A 19 -3.70 -5.03 10.84
CA SER A 19 -2.41 -5.61 10.47
C SER A 19 -2.50 -7.13 10.51
N VAL A 20 -2.00 -7.78 9.47
CA VAL A 20 -1.99 -9.24 9.38
C VAL A 20 -0.58 -9.73 9.03
N ASN A 21 -0.27 -10.99 9.37
CA ASN A 21 1.06 -11.55 9.11
C ASN A 21 1.24 -11.99 7.66
N ASN A 22 0.15 -12.32 6.98
CA ASN A 22 0.17 -12.73 5.60
C ASN A 22 -1.18 -12.45 4.96
N VAL A 23 -1.20 -12.46 3.62
CA VAL A 23 -2.41 -12.24 2.85
C VAL A 23 -2.30 -13.00 1.54
N GLU A 24 -3.43 -13.51 1.04
CA GLU A 24 -3.48 -14.13 -0.28
C GLU A 24 -3.83 -13.09 -1.34
N ALA A 25 -3.01 -13.04 -2.39
CA ALA A 25 -3.23 -12.17 -3.54
C ALA A 25 -3.71 -13.01 -4.71
N ILE A 26 -4.76 -12.56 -5.39
CA ILE A 26 -5.32 -13.28 -6.55
C ILE A 26 -5.23 -12.37 -7.77
N ALA A 27 -4.59 -12.87 -8.82
CA ALA A 27 -4.39 -12.12 -10.06
C ALA A 27 -5.72 -11.61 -10.61
N GLY A 28 -5.76 -10.34 -10.97
CA GLY A 28 -6.94 -9.71 -11.54
C GLY A 28 -8.04 -9.37 -10.54
N LYS A 29 -7.88 -9.72 -9.26
CA LYS A 29 -8.95 -9.56 -8.27
C LYS A 29 -8.57 -8.72 -7.06
N GLY A 30 -7.41 -8.96 -6.45
CA GLY A 30 -6.97 -8.22 -5.28
C GLY A 30 -6.54 -9.11 -4.13
N LEU A 31 -6.63 -8.57 -2.91
CA LEU A 31 -6.27 -9.26 -1.68
C LEU A 31 -7.51 -9.87 -1.03
N VAL A 32 -7.44 -11.15 -0.71
CA VAL A 32 -8.54 -11.85 -0.02
C VAL A 32 -8.77 -11.19 1.34
N ASN A 33 -10.04 -11.02 1.70
CA ASN A 33 -10.49 -10.37 2.94
C ASN A 33 -10.26 -8.85 2.99
N HIS A 34 -9.98 -8.24 1.83
CA HIS A 34 -9.92 -6.78 1.72
C HIS A 34 -11.08 -6.30 0.85
N TYR A 35 -11.69 -5.16 1.20
CA TYR A 35 -12.91 -4.70 0.56
C TYR A 35 -12.76 -4.31 -0.90
N HIS A 36 -11.56 -4.06 -1.39
CA HIS A 36 -11.32 -3.81 -2.82
C HIS A 36 -11.29 -5.10 -3.66
N PHE A 37 -11.29 -6.28 -3.03
CA PHE A 37 -11.32 -7.56 -3.74
C PHE A 37 -12.59 -7.68 -4.57
N LYS A 38 -12.44 -7.96 -5.87
CA LYS A 38 -13.57 -8.03 -6.79
C LYS A 38 -13.19 -8.84 -8.02
N ASN A 39 -14.12 -9.64 -8.54
CA ASN A 39 -13.92 -10.31 -9.83
C ASN A 39 -13.79 -9.25 -10.92
N ASP A 40 -12.85 -9.44 -11.85
CA ASP A 40 -12.56 -8.46 -12.90
C ASP A 40 -12.32 -7.06 -12.34
N ASN A 41 -11.48 -6.97 -11.32
CA ASN A 41 -11.23 -5.73 -10.63
C ASN A 41 -10.40 -4.76 -11.49
N GLU A 42 -10.65 -3.47 -11.31
CA GLU A 42 -9.86 -2.43 -11.95
C GLU A 42 -8.38 -2.62 -11.60
N LYS A 43 -7.51 -2.45 -12.62
CA LYS A 43 -6.08 -2.74 -12.49
C LYS A 43 -5.40 -1.93 -11.39
N ARG A 44 -5.86 -0.71 -11.13
CA ARG A 44 -5.24 0.18 -10.13
C ARG A 44 -5.78 0.01 -8.72
N ARG A 45 -6.69 -0.94 -8.49
CA ARG A 45 -7.32 -1.13 -7.18
C ARG A 45 -7.01 -2.46 -6.52
N GLN A 46 -6.13 -3.24 -7.11
CA GLN A 46 -5.93 -4.62 -6.63
C GLN A 46 -5.02 -4.68 -5.41
N ILE A 47 -3.97 -3.88 -5.37
CA ILE A 47 -3.05 -3.82 -4.24
C ILE A 47 -2.37 -2.46 -4.20
N THR A 48 -2.18 -1.91 -3.00
CA THR A 48 -1.51 -0.62 -2.81
C THR A 48 -0.31 -0.76 -1.88
N LEU A 49 0.73 0.04 -2.15
CA LEU A 49 1.97 0.03 -1.37
C LEU A 49 2.29 1.44 -0.89
N ILE A 50 2.95 1.57 0.27
CA ILE A 50 3.46 2.85 0.76
C ILE A 50 4.78 2.63 1.49
N GLU A 51 5.69 3.60 1.40
CA GLU A 51 7.00 3.54 2.08
C GLU A 51 6.87 3.95 3.54
N ILE A 52 7.44 3.15 4.44
CA ILE A 52 7.49 3.52 5.87
C ILE A 52 8.29 4.83 6.05
N GLU A 53 9.29 5.06 5.21
CA GLU A 53 10.09 6.28 5.27
C GLU A 53 9.24 7.54 5.08
N ASN A 54 8.26 7.47 4.18
CA ASN A 54 7.34 8.61 3.94
C ASN A 54 6.36 8.80 5.09
N ILE A 55 5.90 7.70 5.69
CA ILE A 55 5.04 7.76 6.88
C ILE A 55 5.78 8.39 8.04
N ASN A 56 7.00 7.93 8.31
CA ASN A 56 7.82 8.45 9.39
C ASN A 56 8.14 9.93 9.19
N HIS A 57 8.46 10.32 7.96
CA HIS A 57 8.72 11.72 7.62
C HIS A 57 7.47 12.58 7.91
N TYR A 58 6.31 12.14 7.47
CA TYR A 58 5.07 12.86 7.73
C TYR A 58 4.83 13.04 9.23
N ASN A 59 4.98 11.97 10.01
CA ASN A 59 4.78 12.04 11.45
C ASN A 59 5.78 13.00 12.12
N GLN A 60 7.00 13.03 11.62
CA GLN A 60 8.03 13.92 12.14
C GLN A 60 7.70 15.39 11.90
N ILE A 61 7.35 15.75 10.66
CA ILE A 61 7.08 17.16 10.31
C ILE A 61 5.75 17.66 10.85
N SER A 62 4.77 16.80 11.04
CA SER A 62 3.43 17.18 11.53
C SER A 62 3.31 17.10 13.04
N GLY A 63 4.23 16.40 13.71
CA GLY A 63 4.11 16.11 15.14
C GLY A 63 3.07 15.04 15.46
N ALA A 64 2.52 14.37 14.44
CA ALA A 64 1.55 13.31 14.62
C ALA A 64 2.22 11.97 14.94
N SER A 65 1.40 11.01 15.38
CA SER A 65 1.85 9.64 15.67
C SER A 65 0.90 8.65 15.00
N ILE A 66 0.68 8.83 13.70
CA ILE A 66 -0.25 8.01 12.91
C ILE A 66 0.39 6.65 12.63
N GLN A 67 -0.34 5.58 12.93
CA GLN A 67 0.15 4.23 12.66
C GLN A 67 0.16 3.96 11.15
N PRO A 68 1.11 3.16 10.64
CA PRO A 68 1.20 2.89 9.20
C PRO A 68 -0.11 2.38 8.59
N LYS A 69 -0.81 1.46 9.26
CA LYS A 69 -2.08 0.91 8.74
C LYS A 69 -3.15 1.98 8.53
N ASP A 70 -3.09 3.07 9.27
CA ASP A 70 -4.13 4.12 9.21
C ASP A 70 -3.98 5.01 7.97
N PHE A 71 -2.90 4.88 7.21
CA PHE A 71 -2.79 5.49 5.88
C PHE A 71 -3.57 4.71 4.83
N ARG A 72 -4.10 3.54 5.19
CA ARG A 72 -5.02 2.73 4.39
C ARG A 72 -4.41 2.18 3.10
N ARG A 73 -3.13 1.90 3.12
CA ARG A 73 -2.46 1.14 2.06
C ARG A 73 -2.23 -0.29 2.55
N ASN A 74 -2.17 -1.23 1.61
CA ASN A 74 -2.11 -2.65 1.96
C ASN A 74 -0.73 -3.10 2.41
N ILE A 75 0.31 -2.66 1.71
CA ILE A 75 1.68 -3.13 1.93
C ILE A 75 2.55 -1.95 2.33
N ILE A 76 3.14 -2.04 3.51
CA ILE A 76 4.09 -1.02 3.98
C ILE A 76 5.50 -1.55 3.73
N THR A 77 6.28 -0.79 2.96
CA THR A 77 7.62 -1.19 2.52
C THR A 77 8.71 -0.44 3.24
N GLU A 78 9.91 -1.01 3.23
CA GLU A 78 11.12 -0.38 3.77
C GLU A 78 12.28 -0.59 2.80
N GLY A 79 13.07 0.46 2.59
CA GLY A 79 14.31 0.36 1.82
C GLY A 79 14.15 0.43 0.32
N ILE A 80 13.02 0.94 -0.19
CA ILE A 80 12.80 1.05 -1.63
C ILE A 80 12.09 2.36 -1.97
N LYS A 81 12.51 2.98 -3.08
CA LYS A 81 11.88 4.19 -3.61
C LYS A 81 10.76 3.78 -4.58
N LEU A 82 9.54 3.70 -4.08
CA LEU A 82 8.40 3.19 -4.83
C LEU A 82 8.10 4.00 -6.08
N ASN A 83 8.29 5.33 -6.04
CA ASN A 83 7.99 6.18 -7.18
C ASN A 83 8.77 5.79 -8.44
N ARG A 84 9.94 5.17 -8.28
CA ARG A 84 10.76 4.72 -9.39
C ARG A 84 10.19 3.49 -10.09
N LEU A 85 9.21 2.82 -9.47
CA LEU A 85 8.63 1.59 -9.99
C LEU A 85 7.40 1.83 -10.87
N VAL A 86 6.91 3.06 -10.99
CA VAL A 86 5.75 3.36 -11.83
C VAL A 86 6.00 2.87 -13.25
N GLY A 87 5.06 2.10 -13.78
CA GLY A 87 5.16 1.47 -15.09
C GLY A 87 5.94 0.17 -15.13
N SER A 88 6.55 -0.24 -14.02
CA SER A 88 7.38 -1.44 -13.95
C SER A 88 6.63 -2.61 -13.32
N GLU A 89 7.13 -3.82 -13.63
CA GLU A 89 6.71 -5.06 -12.96
C GLU A 89 7.78 -5.46 -11.97
N PHE A 90 7.34 -6.01 -10.84
CA PHE A 90 8.25 -6.47 -9.80
C PHE A 90 7.59 -7.54 -8.95
N PHE A 91 8.39 -8.23 -8.13
CA PHE A 91 7.90 -9.27 -7.23
C PHE A 91 7.84 -8.77 -5.80
N ILE A 92 6.76 -9.14 -5.11
CA ILE A 92 6.61 -9.05 -3.65
C ILE A 92 6.58 -10.49 -3.18
N GLY A 93 7.71 -11.01 -2.66
CA GLY A 93 7.81 -12.45 -2.43
C GLY A 93 7.58 -13.20 -3.74
N GLU A 94 6.61 -14.12 -3.75
CA GLU A 94 6.24 -14.87 -4.95
C GLU A 94 5.19 -14.19 -5.84
N VAL A 95 4.62 -13.08 -5.37
CA VAL A 95 3.54 -12.38 -6.07
C VAL A 95 4.12 -11.36 -7.04
N LYS A 96 3.69 -11.44 -8.31
CA LYS A 96 4.14 -10.49 -9.33
C LYS A 96 3.09 -9.40 -9.51
N VAL A 97 3.53 -8.16 -9.46
CA VAL A 97 2.65 -7.00 -9.59
C VAL A 97 3.18 -6.03 -10.64
N LYS A 98 2.29 -5.19 -11.15
CA LYS A 98 2.65 -4.08 -12.03
C LYS A 98 2.19 -2.77 -11.40
N ALA A 99 3.10 -1.83 -11.25
CA ALA A 99 2.79 -0.50 -10.73
C ALA A 99 2.22 0.36 -11.86
N HIS A 100 1.00 0.86 -11.69
CA HIS A 100 0.34 1.69 -12.69
C HIS A 100 0.58 3.18 -12.46
N ASP A 101 0.35 3.65 -11.24
CA ASP A 101 0.52 5.06 -10.91
C ASP A 101 0.68 5.25 -9.40
N LEU A 102 0.87 6.51 -9.01
CA LEU A 102 0.98 6.85 -7.59
C LEU A 102 -0.41 6.97 -6.97
N CYS A 103 -0.53 6.51 -5.72
CA CYS A 103 -1.70 6.79 -4.90
C CYS A 103 -1.75 8.29 -4.62
N ARG A 104 -2.94 8.87 -4.76
CA ARG A 104 -3.14 10.26 -4.39
C ARG A 104 -3.62 10.32 -2.95
N PRO A 105 -2.98 11.13 -2.10
CA PRO A 105 -3.52 11.36 -0.76
C PRO A 105 -4.89 12.05 -0.91
N CYS A 106 -5.89 11.60 -0.16
CA CYS A 106 -7.24 12.12 -0.35
C CYS A 106 -7.67 12.99 0.83
N LYS A 107 -8.59 13.91 0.53
CA LYS A 107 -9.14 14.80 1.53
C LYS A 107 -9.89 14.04 2.63
N TYR A 108 -10.55 12.94 2.26
CA TYR A 108 -11.22 12.09 3.24
C TYR A 108 -10.24 11.54 4.29
N LEU A 109 -9.07 11.08 3.85
CA LEU A 109 -8.04 10.59 4.77
C LEU A 109 -7.56 11.71 5.68
N GLN A 110 -7.32 12.88 5.12
CA GLN A 110 -6.91 14.05 5.89
C GLN A 110 -7.92 14.38 6.99
N GLU A 111 -9.20 14.39 6.65
CA GLU A 111 -10.26 14.70 7.60
C GLU A 111 -10.43 13.58 8.64
N SER A 112 -10.42 12.32 8.23
CA SER A 112 -10.60 11.20 9.16
C SER A 112 -9.46 11.08 10.16
N LEU A 113 -8.25 11.48 9.79
CA LEU A 113 -7.09 11.49 10.69
C LEU A 113 -6.91 12.82 11.41
N LYS A 114 -7.83 13.78 11.20
CA LYS A 114 -7.81 15.09 11.83
C LYS A 114 -6.51 15.85 11.59
N GLN A 115 -6.01 15.77 10.35
CA GLN A 115 -4.77 16.42 9.93
C GLN A 115 -5.08 17.65 9.09
N LYS A 116 -4.27 18.70 9.20
CA LYS A 116 -4.50 19.95 8.47
C LYS A 116 -3.90 19.93 7.06
N ASN A 117 -2.72 19.34 6.91
CA ASN A 117 -1.93 19.45 5.68
C ASN A 117 -1.53 18.09 5.11
N LEU A 118 -2.25 17.00 5.42
CA LEU A 118 -1.87 15.66 4.99
C LEU A 118 -1.80 15.56 3.46
N VAL A 119 -2.81 16.05 2.76
CA VAL A 119 -2.84 16.00 1.29
C VAL A 119 -1.63 16.70 0.70
N LYS A 120 -1.31 17.89 1.20
CA LYS A 120 -0.18 18.68 0.72
C LYS A 120 1.16 17.99 0.99
N GLU A 121 1.34 17.50 2.21
CA GLU A 121 2.61 16.93 2.63
C GLU A 121 2.88 15.55 2.02
N LEU A 122 1.83 14.79 1.70
CA LEU A 122 1.96 13.47 1.09
C LEU A 122 1.85 13.50 -0.45
N LEU A 123 1.82 14.68 -1.05
CA LEU A 123 1.76 14.79 -2.50
C LEU A 123 2.98 14.06 -3.10
N ARG A 124 2.73 13.08 -4.00
CA ARG A 124 3.71 12.18 -4.60
C ARG A 124 4.42 11.25 -3.60
N LYS A 125 3.91 11.13 -2.38
CA LYS A 125 4.45 10.25 -1.34
C LYS A 125 3.41 9.27 -0.79
N GLY A 126 2.24 9.21 -1.42
CA GLY A 126 1.13 8.39 -0.97
C GLY A 126 1.22 6.91 -1.35
N GLY A 127 2.23 6.51 -2.10
CA GLY A 127 2.45 5.12 -2.47
C GLY A 127 2.06 4.79 -3.90
N LEU A 128 2.00 3.48 -4.19
CA LEU A 128 1.70 2.95 -5.53
C LEU A 128 0.35 2.26 -5.58
N ARG A 129 -0.32 2.38 -6.72
CA ARG A 129 -1.48 1.56 -7.08
C ARG A 129 -1.03 0.50 -8.07
N CYS A 130 -1.28 -0.76 -7.76
CA CYS A 130 -0.74 -1.87 -8.53
C CYS A 130 -1.80 -2.89 -8.92
N GLU A 131 -1.47 -3.63 -9.97
CA GLU A 131 -2.21 -4.77 -10.48
C GLU A 131 -1.47 -6.05 -10.09
N ILE A 132 -2.22 -7.08 -9.70
CA ILE A 132 -1.63 -8.39 -9.41
C ILE A 132 -1.62 -9.21 -10.70
N LEU A 133 -0.42 -9.51 -11.19
CA LEU A 133 -0.24 -10.29 -12.43
C LEU A 133 -0.13 -11.78 -12.15
N LYS A 134 0.51 -12.15 -11.05
CA LYS A 134 0.63 -13.53 -10.59
C LYS A 134 0.32 -13.57 -9.12
N GLY A 135 -0.67 -14.37 -8.73
CA GLY A 135 -1.09 -14.49 -7.33
C GLY A 135 -0.18 -15.36 -6.49
N GLY A 136 -0.51 -15.41 -5.21
CA GLY A 136 0.21 -16.17 -4.21
C GLY A 136 0.04 -15.55 -2.84
N LYS A 137 0.78 -16.04 -1.86
CA LYS A 137 0.76 -15.47 -0.52
C LYS A 137 1.89 -14.48 -0.32
N ILE A 138 1.55 -13.37 0.33
CA ILE A 138 2.52 -12.34 0.73
C ILE A 138 2.66 -12.43 2.24
N PHE A 139 3.90 -12.50 2.73
CA PHE A 139 4.21 -12.56 4.15
C PHE A 139 5.00 -11.33 4.58
N VAL A 140 4.75 -10.87 5.81
CA VAL A 140 5.61 -9.85 6.41
C VAL A 140 7.05 -10.36 6.39
N GLY A 141 7.99 -9.52 5.96
CA GLY A 141 9.39 -9.91 5.81
C GLY A 141 9.77 -10.33 4.39
N ASN A 142 8.80 -10.51 3.49
CA ASN A 142 9.12 -10.81 2.09
C ASN A 142 9.94 -9.68 1.47
N GLU A 143 10.86 -10.06 0.60
CA GLU A 143 11.65 -9.10 -0.17
C GLU A 143 10.88 -8.59 -1.37
N ILE A 144 11.20 -7.36 -1.78
CA ILE A 144 10.73 -6.80 -3.04
C ILE A 144 11.87 -6.97 -4.03
N ARG A 145 11.59 -7.65 -5.14
CA ARG A 145 12.59 -7.94 -6.16
C ARG A 145 12.20 -7.28 -7.48
N ILE A 146 13.07 -6.40 -7.93
CA ILE A 146 12.88 -5.67 -9.19
C ILE A 146 13.35 -6.56 -10.35
N LEU A 147 12.57 -6.59 -11.42
CA LEU A 147 12.91 -7.35 -12.62
C LEU A 147 13.92 -6.64 -13.50
#